data_3182f5e9aa26bdb5001d9534225782c8
#
_entry.id   3182f5e9aa26bdb5001d9534225782c8
#
_cell.length_a   1.000
_cell.length_b   1.000
_cell.length_c   1.000
_cell.angle_alpha   90.00
_cell.angle_beta   90.00
_cell.angle_gamma   90.00
#
_symmetry.space_group_name_H-M   'P 1'
#
loop_
_entity.id
_entity.type
_entity.pdbx_description
1 polymer ?
#
loop_
_entity_poly.entity_id
_entity_poly.type
_entity_poly.pdbx_seq_one_letter_code
_entity_poly.pdbx_strand_id
1 'polypeptide(L)'
;MIENDFLSTVDEIKLREEVKDFVRSVDPELLRKMDRNEVDYPVEFLRAAAKSRLLGLRFPKEYGGRQMPWTAEMTALEEVGVLGMGLGCTYAMVSIVGEALDRFGTAWQKQKFLTPLIGGDKLSAEGLTEPRGGSDFFGTTTRAEKRGSKWVINGEKRFIAGGKVADFYLIYAKTDPKGPGHKAITPFLIEKEMGVRVEEVYSLLGFRGMGTARIVFKDVEVTDRHRVGKINGGATVFNHMMVPERLTSAAGAIGTARTALEIAIKYSTKRKAFGMPIRSFQGLSFKIAESVAKLDAARALVYTAAKAADAANKEPSVDPRRLVSEAKCFATDIGWETINLAMQTMGGIGYTQVYPIERLLRDARLATIWTGSNEIMKLLIQHEVYEMMGEPSRDRDAEMDAMEWYKKVEKVYE
;
A
#
# COMPACT_ATOMS: atom_id res chain seq x y z
N MET A 1 -22.21 -10.14 0.19
CA MET A 1 -22.01 -9.78 -1.19
C MET A 1 -20.98 -10.70 -1.80
N ILE A 2 -20.69 -10.60 -3.03
CA ILE A 2 -19.92 -11.47 -3.90
C ILE A 2 -18.56 -11.81 -3.27
N GLU A 3 -18.59 -12.79 -2.37
CA GLU A 3 -17.41 -13.39 -1.79
C GLU A 3 -16.97 -14.48 -2.76
N ASN A 4 -15.82 -14.23 -3.39
CA ASN A 4 -15.24 -15.21 -4.28
C ASN A 4 -14.15 -15.97 -3.52
N ASP A 5 -14.58 -16.95 -2.71
CA ASP A 5 -13.70 -17.78 -1.89
C ASP A 5 -12.89 -18.79 -2.71
N PHE A 6 -13.12 -18.89 -4.02
CA PHE A 6 -12.39 -19.80 -4.91
C PHE A 6 -10.89 -19.50 -5.00
N LEU A 7 -10.47 -18.27 -4.65
CA LEU A 7 -9.06 -17.88 -4.61
C LEU A 7 -8.38 -18.12 -3.26
N SER A 8 -9.16 -18.49 -2.23
CA SER A 8 -8.72 -18.55 -0.84
C SER A 8 -8.61 -19.99 -0.35
N THR A 9 -7.64 -20.25 0.51
CA THR A 9 -7.52 -21.50 1.27
C THR A 9 -8.52 -21.53 2.42
N VAL A 10 -8.72 -22.70 3.03
CA VAL A 10 -9.59 -22.86 4.21
C VAL A 10 -9.13 -21.96 5.37
N ASP A 11 -7.83 -21.81 5.56
CA ASP A 11 -7.29 -20.97 6.64
C ASP A 11 -7.48 -19.47 6.34
N GLU A 12 -7.41 -19.06 5.08
CA GLU A 12 -7.72 -17.69 4.66
C GLU A 12 -9.21 -17.37 4.78
N ILE A 13 -10.09 -18.33 4.52
CA ILE A 13 -11.54 -18.18 4.77
C ILE A 13 -11.83 -17.98 6.25
N LYS A 14 -11.20 -18.77 7.12
CA LYS A 14 -11.31 -18.58 8.59
C LYS A 14 -10.79 -17.21 9.02
N LEU A 15 -9.61 -16.83 8.51
CA LEU A 15 -9.04 -15.51 8.78
C LEU A 15 -9.98 -14.38 8.32
N ARG A 16 -10.61 -14.53 7.15
CA ARG A 16 -11.59 -13.55 6.64
C ARG A 16 -12.72 -13.33 7.64
N GLU A 17 -13.27 -14.39 8.25
CA GLU A 17 -14.32 -14.26 9.27
C GLU A 17 -13.78 -13.59 10.54
N GLU A 18 -12.57 -13.96 11.01
CA GLU A 18 -11.92 -13.29 12.15
C GLU A 18 -11.80 -11.76 11.91
N VAL A 19 -11.37 -11.37 10.70
CA VAL A 19 -11.22 -9.95 10.34
C VAL A 19 -12.58 -9.26 10.17
N LYS A 20 -13.58 -9.92 9.60
CA LYS A 20 -14.95 -9.38 9.52
C LYS A 20 -15.53 -9.10 10.89
N ASP A 21 -15.33 -10.01 11.86
CA ASP A 21 -15.80 -9.81 13.23
C ASP A 21 -15.08 -8.61 13.89
N PHE A 22 -13.78 -8.50 13.68
CA PHE A 22 -13.01 -7.33 14.11
C PHE A 22 -13.56 -6.04 13.47
N VAL A 23 -13.74 -6.02 12.15
CA VAL A 23 -14.24 -4.85 11.42
C VAL A 23 -15.64 -4.43 11.91
N ARG A 24 -16.53 -5.39 12.19
CA ARG A 24 -17.87 -5.12 12.77
C ARG A 24 -17.79 -4.50 14.17
N SER A 25 -16.72 -4.78 14.92
CA SER A 25 -16.51 -4.23 16.26
C SER A 25 -15.99 -2.80 16.27
N VAL A 26 -15.51 -2.27 15.14
CA VAL A 26 -14.99 -0.91 15.03
C VAL A 26 -16.15 0.09 15.12
N ASP A 27 -16.06 1.00 16.08
CA ASP A 27 -17.06 2.06 16.25
C ASP A 27 -17.11 2.97 15.01
N PRO A 28 -18.25 3.08 14.32
CA PRO A 28 -18.40 4.00 13.20
C PRO A 28 -18.09 5.48 13.54
N GLU A 29 -18.20 5.86 14.81
CA GLU A 29 -17.86 7.21 15.25
C GLU A 29 -16.37 7.51 15.12
N LEU A 30 -15.49 6.50 15.22
CA LEU A 30 -14.06 6.67 14.94
C LEU A 30 -13.84 7.23 13.53
N LEU A 31 -14.52 6.66 12.52
CA LEU A 31 -14.40 7.11 11.14
C LEU A 31 -14.87 8.55 10.94
N ARG A 32 -15.97 8.94 11.63
CA ARG A 32 -16.47 10.32 11.59
C ARG A 32 -15.51 11.29 12.27
N LYS A 33 -14.95 10.92 13.42
CA LYS A 33 -13.94 11.71 14.13
C LYS A 33 -12.67 11.90 13.32
N MET A 34 -12.20 10.84 12.66
CA MET A 34 -11.06 10.93 11.73
C MET A 34 -11.36 11.90 10.59
N ASP A 35 -12.53 11.80 9.96
CA ASP A 35 -12.92 12.69 8.86
C ASP A 35 -13.04 14.17 9.26
N ARG A 36 -13.44 14.44 10.51
CA ARG A 36 -13.48 15.79 11.08
C ARG A 36 -12.14 16.29 11.66
N ASN A 37 -11.05 15.48 11.52
CA ASN A 37 -9.74 15.73 12.15
C ASN A 37 -9.81 15.91 13.68
N GLU A 38 -10.73 15.24 14.36
CA GLU A 38 -10.84 15.18 15.82
C GLU A 38 -9.93 14.12 16.44
N VAL A 39 -9.34 13.27 15.61
CA VAL A 39 -8.38 12.23 15.97
C VAL A 39 -7.11 12.45 15.16
N ASP A 40 -5.97 12.50 15.81
CA ASP A 40 -4.68 12.66 15.15
C ASP A 40 -4.21 11.37 14.46
N TYR A 41 -4.53 10.22 15.07
CA TYR A 41 -4.20 8.90 14.56
C TYR A 41 -5.04 7.84 15.29
N PRO A 42 -5.54 6.79 14.62
CA PRO A 42 -6.46 5.82 15.23
C PRO A 42 -5.71 4.75 16.05
N VAL A 43 -5.02 5.14 17.11
CA VAL A 43 -4.18 4.27 17.96
C VAL A 43 -4.98 3.12 18.55
N GLU A 44 -6.22 3.39 19.02
CA GLU A 44 -7.07 2.37 19.65
C GLU A 44 -7.51 1.30 18.64
N PHE A 45 -7.68 1.67 17.37
CA PHE A 45 -7.92 0.70 16.30
C PHE A 45 -6.75 -0.27 16.14
N LEU A 46 -5.50 0.23 16.12
CA LEU A 46 -4.31 -0.62 16.04
C LEU A 46 -4.16 -1.52 17.27
N ARG A 47 -4.37 -0.99 18.47
CA ARG A 47 -4.33 -1.78 19.71
C ARG A 47 -5.39 -2.89 19.71
N ALA A 48 -6.59 -2.60 19.24
CA ALA A 48 -7.65 -3.60 19.08
C ALA A 48 -7.28 -4.67 18.06
N ALA A 49 -6.70 -4.29 16.91
CA ALA A 49 -6.21 -5.23 15.90
C ALA A 49 -5.07 -6.10 16.44
N ALA A 50 -4.13 -5.53 17.20
CA ALA A 50 -3.06 -6.26 17.88
C ALA A 50 -3.61 -7.28 18.89
N LYS A 51 -4.55 -6.85 19.74
CA LYS A 51 -5.22 -7.75 20.72
C LYS A 51 -5.93 -8.90 20.03
N SER A 52 -6.49 -8.68 18.85
CA SER A 52 -7.11 -9.72 18.01
C SER A 52 -6.08 -10.53 17.20
N ARG A 53 -4.76 -10.28 17.38
CA ARG A 53 -3.66 -10.93 16.67
C ARG A 53 -3.76 -10.80 15.15
N LEU A 54 -4.29 -9.69 14.67
CA LEU A 54 -4.45 -9.40 13.25
C LEU A 54 -3.30 -8.57 12.66
N LEU A 55 -2.43 -7.98 13.51
CA LEU A 55 -1.23 -7.32 13.05
C LEU A 55 -0.08 -8.31 12.81
N GLY A 56 0.76 -8.02 11.83
CA GLY A 56 1.96 -8.82 11.57
C GLY A 56 1.69 -10.26 11.11
N LEU A 57 0.61 -10.49 10.36
CA LEU A 57 0.19 -11.84 9.92
C LEU A 57 1.33 -12.64 9.26
N ARG A 58 2.18 -12.00 8.48
CA ARG A 58 3.28 -12.63 7.72
C ARG A 58 4.54 -12.87 8.54
N PHE A 59 4.76 -12.11 9.60
CA PHE A 59 6.02 -12.12 10.33
C PHE A 59 6.19 -13.36 11.20
N PRO A 60 7.45 -13.70 11.59
CA PRO A 60 7.76 -14.86 12.41
C PRO A 60 7.03 -14.85 13.76
N LYS A 61 6.66 -16.04 14.23
CA LYS A 61 5.96 -16.22 15.53
C LYS A 61 6.79 -15.76 16.72
N GLU A 62 8.12 -15.85 16.63
CA GLU A 62 9.05 -15.42 17.69
C GLU A 62 9.02 -13.90 17.94
N TYR A 63 8.54 -13.11 16.96
CA TYR A 63 8.33 -11.66 17.08
C TYR A 63 6.86 -11.27 17.24
N GLY A 64 5.96 -12.25 17.44
CA GLY A 64 4.53 -12.00 17.66
C GLY A 64 3.66 -12.16 16.40
N GLY A 65 4.24 -12.45 15.25
CA GLY A 65 3.50 -12.68 14.00
C GLY A 65 2.79 -14.03 13.95
N ARG A 66 2.10 -14.32 12.86
CA ARG A 66 1.38 -15.59 12.62
C ARG A 66 2.05 -16.49 11.57
N GLN A 67 3.08 -16.00 10.87
CA GLN A 67 3.82 -16.70 9.82
C GLN A 67 2.91 -17.19 8.68
N MET A 68 1.94 -16.37 8.30
CA MET A 68 0.99 -16.62 7.22
C MET A 68 1.52 -16.10 5.88
N PRO A 69 0.97 -16.55 4.73
CA PRO A 69 1.39 -16.08 3.41
C PRO A 69 0.88 -14.65 3.11
N TRP A 70 1.40 -14.07 2.02
CA TRP A 70 0.94 -12.78 1.50
C TRP A 70 -0.56 -12.76 1.17
N THR A 71 -1.08 -13.87 0.66
CA THR A 71 -2.52 -14.00 0.35
C THR A 71 -3.40 -13.83 1.59
N ALA A 72 -2.95 -14.29 2.74
CA ALA A 72 -3.66 -14.09 4.02
C ALA A 72 -3.67 -12.59 4.41
N GLU A 73 -2.56 -11.88 4.23
CA GLU A 73 -2.53 -10.45 4.49
C GLU A 73 -3.42 -9.66 3.52
N MET A 74 -3.46 -10.05 2.25
CA MET A 74 -4.38 -9.43 1.28
C MET A 74 -5.84 -9.67 1.66
N THR A 75 -6.17 -10.87 2.13
CA THR A 75 -7.50 -11.19 2.68
C THR A 75 -7.88 -10.27 3.83
N ALA A 76 -6.96 -10.07 4.79
CA ALA A 76 -7.20 -9.17 5.93
C ALA A 76 -7.33 -7.71 5.48
N LEU A 77 -6.45 -7.24 4.60
CA LEU A 77 -6.48 -5.86 4.09
C LEU A 77 -7.74 -5.55 3.29
N GLU A 78 -8.24 -6.50 2.51
CA GLU A 78 -9.49 -6.33 1.78
C GLU A 78 -10.67 -6.14 2.73
N GLU A 79 -10.73 -6.92 3.83
CA GLU A 79 -11.79 -6.77 4.83
C GLU A 79 -11.64 -5.48 5.66
N VAL A 80 -10.42 -5.12 6.08
CA VAL A 80 -10.19 -3.82 6.76
C VAL A 80 -10.50 -2.65 5.83
N GLY A 81 -10.20 -2.80 4.53
CA GLY A 81 -10.48 -1.79 3.51
C GLY A 81 -11.94 -1.39 3.38
N VAL A 82 -12.90 -2.21 3.87
CA VAL A 82 -14.33 -1.84 3.89
C VAL A 82 -14.61 -0.64 4.81
N LEU A 83 -13.75 -0.37 5.78
CA LEU A 83 -13.84 0.82 6.64
C LEU A 83 -13.34 2.09 5.93
N GLY A 84 -12.62 1.93 4.82
CA GLY A 84 -12.01 2.98 4.01
C GLY A 84 -10.48 2.89 3.99
N MET A 85 -9.88 3.57 3.02
CA MET A 85 -8.43 3.54 2.79
C MET A 85 -7.61 4.07 3.98
N GLY A 86 -8.14 5.00 4.79
CA GLY A 86 -7.42 5.55 5.94
C GLY A 86 -7.10 4.47 6.99
N LEU A 87 -8.09 3.69 7.44
CA LEU A 87 -7.87 2.59 8.38
C LEU A 87 -7.10 1.43 7.72
N GLY A 88 -7.33 1.18 6.42
CA GLY A 88 -6.51 0.25 5.64
C GLY A 88 -5.02 0.62 5.67
N CYS A 89 -4.68 1.90 5.48
CA CYS A 89 -3.31 2.39 5.57
C CYS A 89 -2.74 2.25 6.99
N THR A 90 -3.51 2.62 8.02
CA THR A 90 -3.10 2.47 9.41
C THR A 90 -2.72 1.02 9.71
N TYR A 91 -3.53 0.07 9.28
CA TYR A 91 -3.26 -1.36 9.42
C TYR A 91 -2.01 -1.78 8.62
N ALA A 92 -1.87 -1.31 7.39
CA ALA A 92 -0.78 -1.66 6.49
C ALA A 92 0.60 -1.16 6.95
N MET A 93 0.66 -0.05 7.72
CA MET A 93 1.94 0.51 8.19
C MET A 93 2.78 -0.50 8.98
N VAL A 94 2.13 -1.41 9.72
CA VAL A 94 2.83 -2.49 10.44
C VAL A 94 3.51 -3.44 9.47
N SER A 95 2.86 -3.77 8.36
CA SER A 95 3.42 -4.62 7.31
C SER A 95 4.55 -3.93 6.55
N ILE A 96 4.40 -2.66 6.24
CA ILE A 96 5.35 -1.88 5.43
C ILE A 96 6.69 -1.77 6.16
N VAL A 97 6.72 -1.15 7.33
CA VAL A 97 7.97 -0.97 8.10
C VAL A 97 8.47 -2.32 8.65
N GLY A 98 7.54 -3.21 9.00
CA GLY A 98 7.84 -4.56 9.45
C GLY A 98 8.62 -5.38 8.42
N GLU A 99 8.35 -5.23 7.12
CA GLU A 99 9.09 -5.91 6.05
C GLU A 99 10.58 -5.54 6.06
N ALA A 100 10.91 -4.25 6.20
CA ALA A 100 12.30 -3.82 6.29
C ALA A 100 13.00 -4.40 7.53
N LEU A 101 12.29 -4.42 8.66
CA LEU A 101 12.82 -4.98 9.90
C LEU A 101 12.99 -6.49 9.83
N ASP A 102 12.02 -7.20 9.28
CA ASP A 102 12.09 -8.66 9.19
C ASP A 102 13.19 -9.13 8.23
N ARG A 103 13.32 -8.50 7.08
CA ARG A 103 14.28 -8.89 6.04
C ARG A 103 15.71 -8.45 6.31
N PHE A 104 15.88 -7.24 6.81
CA PHE A 104 17.17 -6.56 6.87
C PHE A 104 17.58 -6.14 8.28
N GLY A 105 16.67 -6.27 9.25
CA GLY A 105 16.92 -5.92 10.64
C GLY A 105 17.75 -6.97 11.37
N THR A 106 18.59 -6.50 12.29
CA THR A 106 19.30 -7.37 13.27
C THR A 106 18.31 -7.91 14.30
N ALA A 107 18.67 -8.98 15.01
CA ALA A 107 17.85 -9.52 16.11
C ALA A 107 17.48 -8.44 17.13
N TRP A 108 18.43 -7.56 17.47
CA TRP A 108 18.18 -6.43 18.36
C TRP A 108 17.12 -5.46 17.79
N GLN A 109 17.19 -5.13 16.50
CA GLN A 109 16.20 -4.25 15.85
C GLN A 109 14.82 -4.89 15.82
N LYS A 110 14.74 -6.18 15.49
CA LYS A 110 13.47 -6.92 15.50
C LYS A 110 12.83 -6.93 16.89
N GLN A 111 13.63 -7.24 17.92
CA GLN A 111 13.12 -7.25 19.29
C GLN A 111 12.71 -5.84 19.79
N LYS A 112 13.47 -4.80 19.44
CA LYS A 112 13.21 -3.43 19.89
C LYS A 112 12.08 -2.73 19.14
N PHE A 113 11.91 -3.03 17.85
CA PHE A 113 11.02 -2.29 16.97
C PHE A 113 9.90 -3.17 16.38
N LEU A 114 10.22 -4.37 15.83
CA LEU A 114 9.21 -5.20 15.18
C LEU A 114 8.23 -5.82 16.18
N THR A 115 8.74 -6.40 17.27
CA THR A 115 7.87 -7.02 18.29
C THR A 115 6.87 -6.02 18.88
N PRO A 116 7.25 -4.83 19.39
CA PRO A 116 6.28 -3.87 19.90
C PRO A 116 5.41 -3.23 18.79
N LEU A 117 5.89 -3.18 17.54
CA LEU A 117 5.07 -2.73 16.39
C LEU A 117 3.92 -3.71 16.13
N ILE A 118 4.20 -5.03 16.11
CA ILE A 118 3.17 -6.08 15.97
C ILE A 118 2.24 -6.09 17.18
N GLY A 119 2.77 -5.86 18.38
CA GLY A 119 1.98 -5.76 19.62
C GLY A 119 1.08 -4.52 19.71
N GLY A 120 1.24 -3.54 18.81
CA GLY A 120 0.49 -2.28 18.88
C GLY A 120 0.98 -1.33 19.98
N ASP A 121 2.14 -1.61 20.59
CA ASP A 121 2.76 -0.81 21.66
C ASP A 121 3.60 0.35 21.10
N LYS A 122 4.08 0.22 19.86
CA LYS A 122 4.82 1.27 19.13
C LYS A 122 4.17 1.54 17.77
N LEU A 123 4.22 2.80 17.38
CA LEU A 123 3.79 3.28 16.08
C LEU A 123 5.01 3.57 15.21
N SER A 124 4.95 3.21 13.94
CA SER A 124 6.01 3.50 12.99
C SER A 124 5.54 4.43 11.88
N ALA A 125 6.48 5.13 11.26
CA ALA A 125 6.27 5.83 10.01
C ALA A 125 7.47 5.61 9.09
N GLU A 126 7.23 5.71 7.78
CA GLU A 126 8.27 5.64 6.77
C GLU A 126 8.46 6.98 6.08
N GLY A 127 9.72 7.41 5.98
CA GLY A 127 10.09 8.67 5.36
C GLY A 127 10.83 8.49 4.04
N LEU A 128 10.08 8.50 2.92
CA LEU A 128 10.61 8.42 1.56
C LEU A 128 10.67 9.80 0.89
N THR A 129 9.50 10.41 0.75
CA THR A 129 9.28 11.64 -0.02
C THR A 129 9.93 12.86 0.62
N GLU A 130 10.56 13.68 -0.20
CA GLU A 130 11.16 14.96 0.18
C GLU A 130 10.51 16.13 -0.57
N PRO A 131 10.72 17.39 -0.15
CA PRO A 131 10.25 18.57 -0.89
C PRO A 131 10.66 18.58 -2.37
N ARG A 132 11.85 18.01 -2.67
CA ARG A 132 12.37 17.88 -4.03
C ARG A 132 11.55 16.94 -4.91
N GLY A 133 11.03 15.83 -4.36
CA GLY A 133 10.26 14.88 -5.14
C GLY A 133 9.96 13.56 -4.39
N GLY A 134 8.97 12.84 -4.92
CA GLY A 134 8.58 11.50 -4.46
C GLY A 134 8.98 10.42 -5.47
N SER A 135 8.56 10.54 -6.73
CA SER A 135 8.85 9.57 -7.80
C SER A 135 10.34 9.40 -8.07
N ASP A 136 11.13 10.46 -7.94
CA ASP A 136 12.60 10.42 -8.01
C ASP A 136 13.20 10.15 -6.62
N PHE A 137 12.89 8.96 -6.07
CA PHE A 137 13.36 8.55 -4.75
C PHE A 137 14.90 8.54 -4.62
N PHE A 138 15.61 8.07 -5.64
CA PHE A 138 17.06 7.96 -5.61
C PHE A 138 17.79 9.31 -5.64
N GLY A 139 17.09 10.39 -5.92
CA GLY A 139 17.60 11.76 -5.81
C GLY A 139 17.50 12.34 -4.39
N THR A 140 17.28 11.52 -3.33
CA THR A 140 17.12 12.02 -1.95
C THR A 140 18.24 12.97 -1.54
N THR A 141 17.87 14.05 -0.83
CA THR A 141 18.76 15.09 -0.31
C THR A 141 18.99 15.01 1.18
N THR A 142 18.15 14.33 1.92
CA THR A 142 18.42 13.97 3.33
C THR A 142 19.73 13.22 3.38
N ARG A 143 20.69 13.67 4.20
CA ARG A 143 22.04 13.12 4.28
C ARG A 143 22.35 12.57 5.66
N ALA A 144 23.18 11.55 5.72
CA ALA A 144 23.76 11.02 6.93
C ALA A 144 25.28 11.01 6.81
N GLU A 145 25.96 11.77 7.65
CA GLU A 145 27.42 11.90 7.67
C GLU A 145 28.00 11.09 8.82
N LYS A 146 29.01 10.26 8.54
CA LYS A 146 29.73 9.52 9.58
C LYS A 146 30.63 10.47 10.34
N ARG A 147 30.45 10.58 11.68
CA ARG A 147 31.28 11.33 12.59
C ARG A 147 31.71 10.44 13.76
N GLY A 148 32.94 9.92 13.71
CA GLY A 148 33.40 8.91 14.65
C GLY A 148 32.56 7.65 14.64
N SER A 149 31.99 7.27 15.79
CA SER A 149 31.09 6.11 15.92
C SER A 149 29.62 6.39 15.61
N LYS A 150 29.25 7.63 15.28
CA LYS A 150 27.87 8.07 15.04
C LYS A 150 27.65 8.48 13.59
N TRP A 151 26.39 8.47 13.18
CA TRP A 151 25.87 9.13 11.99
C TRP A 151 25.09 10.37 12.40
N VAL A 152 25.33 11.48 11.73
CA VAL A 152 24.61 12.74 11.92
C VAL A 152 23.69 12.95 10.72
N ILE A 153 22.38 12.97 10.98
CA ILE A 153 21.34 13.03 9.95
C ILE A 153 20.78 14.44 9.88
N ASN A 154 20.75 14.98 8.65
CA ASN A 154 20.20 16.29 8.34
C ASN A 154 19.33 16.19 7.08
N GLY A 155 18.15 16.82 7.12
CA GLY A 155 17.23 16.86 6.00
C GLY A 155 15.78 16.91 6.44
N GLU A 156 14.89 16.62 5.53
CA GLU A 156 13.45 16.62 5.80
C GLU A 156 12.72 15.60 4.93
N LYS A 157 11.59 15.10 5.46
CA LYS A 157 10.68 14.22 4.75
C LYS A 157 9.27 14.80 4.84
N ARG A 158 8.44 14.60 3.80
CA ARG A 158 7.09 15.15 3.74
C ARG A 158 6.06 14.11 3.32
N PHE A 159 4.79 14.40 3.63
CA PHE A 159 3.65 13.51 3.42
C PHE A 159 3.80 12.17 4.14
N ILE A 160 4.37 12.20 5.35
CA ILE A 160 4.66 11.00 6.14
C ILE A 160 3.40 10.62 6.93
N ALA A 161 2.71 9.55 6.51
CA ALA A 161 1.56 8.99 7.22
C ALA A 161 1.99 8.54 8.63
N GLY A 162 1.22 8.91 9.65
CA GLY A 162 1.59 8.68 11.04
C GLY A 162 2.76 9.54 11.56
N GLY A 163 3.33 10.42 10.73
CA GLY A 163 4.53 11.20 11.08
C GLY A 163 4.40 12.06 12.33
N LYS A 164 3.17 12.52 12.66
CA LYS A 164 2.90 13.26 13.89
C LYS A 164 3.06 12.43 15.15
N VAL A 165 2.68 11.16 15.11
CA VAL A 165 2.51 10.30 16.29
C VAL A 165 3.51 9.16 16.40
N ALA A 166 4.23 8.82 15.34
CA ALA A 166 5.15 7.69 15.32
C ALA A 166 6.18 7.77 16.44
N ASP A 167 6.45 6.62 17.07
CA ASP A 167 7.50 6.45 18.08
C ASP A 167 8.87 6.30 17.42
N PHE A 168 8.89 5.75 16.19
CA PHE A 168 10.10 5.64 15.40
C PHE A 168 9.81 5.73 13.90
N TYR A 169 10.84 6.11 13.15
CA TYR A 169 10.77 6.36 11.71
C TYR A 169 11.82 5.52 10.98
N LEU A 170 11.44 4.89 9.88
CA LEU A 170 12.37 4.34 8.90
C LEU A 170 12.68 5.42 7.87
N ILE A 171 13.90 5.95 7.89
CA ILE A 171 14.32 7.09 7.07
C ILE A 171 15.45 6.69 6.15
N TYR A 172 15.34 7.02 4.89
CA TYR A 172 16.39 6.85 3.89
C TYR A 172 17.19 8.14 3.76
N ALA A 173 18.50 8.03 3.96
CA ALA A 173 19.42 9.15 3.89
C ALA A 173 20.63 8.83 2.98
N LYS A 174 21.11 9.83 2.27
CA LYS A 174 22.32 9.74 1.44
C LYS A 174 23.55 9.65 2.32
N THR A 175 24.29 8.55 2.21
CA THR A 175 25.51 8.25 2.95
C THR A 175 26.78 8.36 2.10
N ASP A 176 26.65 8.31 0.77
CA ASP A 176 27.73 8.60 -0.17
C ASP A 176 27.35 9.81 -1.04
N PRO A 177 27.93 11.00 -0.78
CA PRO A 177 27.59 12.22 -1.53
C PRO A 177 28.02 12.16 -3.00
N LYS A 178 29.00 11.31 -3.36
CA LYS A 178 29.55 11.19 -4.72
C LYS A 178 29.00 9.99 -5.49
N GLY A 179 28.40 9.02 -4.80
CA GLY A 179 27.85 7.81 -5.41
C GLY A 179 26.59 8.05 -6.22
N PRO A 180 26.28 7.23 -7.23
CA PRO A 180 25.00 7.27 -7.93
C PRO A 180 23.87 6.94 -6.94
N GLY A 181 22.70 7.59 -7.11
CA GLY A 181 21.62 7.58 -6.12
C GLY A 181 21.25 6.18 -5.60
N HIS A 182 21.11 5.21 -6.48
CA HIS A 182 20.75 3.83 -6.10
C HIS A 182 21.85 3.08 -5.31
N LYS A 183 23.10 3.58 -5.30
CA LYS A 183 24.25 3.03 -4.54
C LYS A 183 24.77 4.00 -3.47
N ALA A 184 23.97 4.98 -3.06
CA ALA A 184 24.40 6.06 -2.20
C ALA A 184 23.53 6.24 -0.95
N ILE A 185 22.48 5.43 -0.79
CA ILE A 185 21.44 5.60 0.23
C ILE A 185 21.51 4.48 1.24
N THR A 186 21.32 4.82 2.52
CA THR A 186 21.23 3.89 3.65
C THR A 186 19.97 4.19 4.46
N PRO A 187 19.17 3.17 4.85
CA PRO A 187 18.04 3.36 5.74
C PRO A 187 18.48 3.36 7.21
N PHE A 188 17.81 4.19 8.01
CA PHE A 188 18.03 4.30 9.45
C PHE A 188 16.70 4.27 10.20
N LEU A 189 16.68 3.59 11.35
CA LEU A 189 15.62 3.69 12.34
C LEU A 189 15.95 4.86 13.28
N ILE A 190 15.06 5.83 13.35
CA ILE A 190 15.23 7.03 14.18
C ILE A 190 14.05 7.09 15.15
N GLU A 191 14.33 6.98 16.45
CA GLU A 191 13.32 7.15 17.49
C GLU A 191 12.97 8.65 17.62
N LYS A 192 11.72 8.96 17.91
CA LYS A 192 11.22 10.34 17.96
C LYS A 192 12.02 11.23 18.93
N GLU A 193 12.37 10.67 20.06
CA GLU A 193 13.15 11.33 21.12
C GLU A 193 14.61 11.64 20.72
N MET A 194 15.10 11.10 19.63
CA MET A 194 16.44 11.42 19.10
C MET A 194 16.50 12.80 18.41
N GLY A 195 15.42 13.57 18.49
CA GLY A 195 15.38 14.94 17.96
C GLY A 195 14.63 15.08 16.64
N VAL A 196 13.76 14.12 16.30
CA VAL A 196 12.84 14.29 15.16
C VAL A 196 11.84 15.38 15.46
N ARG A 197 11.76 16.38 14.58
CA ARG A 197 10.84 17.50 14.70
C ARG A 197 9.69 17.38 13.70
N VAL A 198 8.46 17.41 14.20
CA VAL A 198 7.27 17.57 13.38
C VAL A 198 7.11 19.05 13.04
N GLU A 199 7.35 19.43 11.80
CA GLU A 199 7.32 20.82 11.36
C GLU A 199 5.91 21.27 10.97
N GLU A 200 5.13 20.35 10.37
CA GLU A 200 3.80 20.63 9.84
C GLU A 200 2.96 19.35 9.83
N VAL A 201 1.69 19.47 10.12
CA VAL A 201 0.67 18.42 9.90
C VAL A 201 -0.24 18.89 8.77
N TYR A 202 -0.31 18.11 7.68
CA TYR A 202 -1.01 18.51 6.48
C TYR A 202 -2.54 18.40 6.62
N SER A 203 -3.24 19.40 6.11
CA SER A 203 -4.66 19.31 5.83
C SER A 203 -4.87 18.62 4.47
N LEU A 204 -5.53 17.47 4.47
CA LEU A 204 -5.65 16.61 3.30
C LEU A 204 -7.09 16.58 2.77
N LEU A 205 -7.24 16.27 1.47
CA LEU A 205 -8.53 16.01 0.84
C LEU A 205 -9.27 14.83 1.50
N GLY A 206 -8.59 13.69 1.62
CA GLY A 206 -8.98 12.45 2.28
C GLY A 206 -7.87 11.97 3.21
N PHE A 207 -7.94 10.73 3.72
CA PHE A 207 -6.99 10.21 4.69
C PHE A 207 -6.85 11.11 5.93
N ARG A 208 -7.92 11.73 6.32
CA ARG A 208 -7.97 12.59 7.50
C ARG A 208 -7.81 11.76 8.77
N GLY A 209 -7.29 12.36 9.82
CA GLY A 209 -7.00 11.64 11.07
C GLY A 209 -5.83 10.65 10.96
N MET A 210 -4.92 10.83 9.99
CA MET A 210 -3.74 9.99 9.79
C MET A 210 -2.44 10.62 10.27
N GLY A 211 -2.48 11.80 10.86
CA GLY A 211 -1.30 12.50 11.36
C GLY A 211 -0.20 12.68 10.31
N THR A 212 -0.60 12.86 9.04
CA THR A 212 0.35 13.01 7.93
C THR A 212 1.15 14.28 8.07
N ALA A 213 2.48 14.17 8.16
CA ALA A 213 3.32 15.27 8.56
C ALA A 213 4.53 15.49 7.64
N ARG A 214 5.08 16.70 7.75
CA ARG A 214 6.46 17.03 7.40
C ARG A 214 7.31 16.89 8.64
N ILE A 215 8.40 16.11 8.53
CA ILE A 215 9.35 15.88 9.61
C ILE A 215 10.73 16.36 9.21
N VAL A 216 11.45 16.93 10.16
CA VAL A 216 12.76 17.56 9.95
C VAL A 216 13.78 16.95 10.89
N PHE A 217 14.96 16.71 10.35
CA PHE A 217 16.15 16.22 11.06
C PHE A 217 17.20 17.31 11.05
N LYS A 218 17.60 17.76 12.22
CA LYS A 218 18.68 18.73 12.39
C LYS A 218 19.70 18.17 13.37
N ASP A 219 20.85 17.76 12.84
CA ASP A 219 21.94 17.14 13.57
C ASP A 219 21.49 15.94 14.45
N VAL A 220 20.56 15.12 13.93
CA VAL A 220 20.07 13.93 14.63
C VAL A 220 21.15 12.87 14.62
N GLU A 221 21.58 12.46 15.81
CA GLU A 221 22.65 11.48 15.99
C GLU A 221 22.08 10.07 16.16
N VAL A 222 22.57 9.12 15.35
CA VAL A 222 22.29 7.70 15.49
C VAL A 222 23.58 6.89 15.41
N THR A 223 23.57 5.66 15.91
CA THR A 223 24.69 4.73 15.83
C THR A 223 24.50 3.70 14.73
N ASP A 224 25.53 2.89 14.42
CA ASP A 224 25.42 1.80 13.45
C ASP A 224 24.32 0.76 13.81
N ARG A 225 23.91 0.66 15.07
CA ARG A 225 22.81 -0.22 15.52
C ARG A 225 21.45 0.19 14.94
N HIS A 226 21.30 1.46 14.53
CA HIS A 226 20.03 1.99 13.94
C HIS A 226 19.99 1.85 12.42
N ARG A 227 21.10 1.46 11.79
CA ARG A 227 21.15 1.25 10.35
C ARG A 227 20.50 -0.08 9.97
N VAL A 228 19.57 -0.04 9.01
CA VAL A 228 18.91 -1.23 8.47
C VAL A 228 19.65 -1.72 7.22
N GLY A 229 20.04 -2.97 7.22
CA GLY A 229 20.81 -3.55 6.11
C GLY A 229 22.24 -3.03 5.99
N LYS A 230 22.81 -3.03 4.78
CA LYS A 230 24.18 -2.63 4.48
C LYS A 230 24.29 -1.12 4.22
N ILE A 231 25.45 -0.51 4.49
CA ILE A 231 25.75 0.86 4.06
C ILE A 231 25.60 0.92 2.54
N ASN A 232 24.96 1.98 2.04
CA ASN A 232 24.65 2.18 0.62
C ASN A 232 23.76 1.08 0.00
N GLY A 233 23.15 0.23 0.81
CA GLY A 233 22.23 -0.83 0.39
C GLY A 233 20.74 -0.42 0.39
N GLY A 234 20.46 0.87 0.49
CA GLY A 234 19.07 1.36 0.61
C GLY A 234 18.17 1.06 -0.56
N ALA A 235 18.71 0.93 -1.77
CA ALA A 235 17.93 0.54 -2.95
C ALA A 235 17.34 -0.87 -2.79
N THR A 236 18.10 -1.82 -2.25
CA THR A 236 17.61 -3.18 -1.99
C THR A 236 16.48 -3.16 -0.97
N VAL A 237 16.66 -2.45 0.16
CA VAL A 237 15.61 -2.33 1.19
C VAL A 237 14.36 -1.68 0.62
N PHE A 238 14.50 -0.57 -0.11
CA PHE A 238 13.40 0.14 -0.76
C PHE A 238 12.62 -0.77 -1.74
N ASN A 239 13.31 -1.51 -2.61
CA ASN A 239 12.65 -2.39 -3.57
C ASN A 239 11.81 -3.47 -2.88
N HIS A 240 12.32 -4.08 -1.79
CA HIS A 240 11.55 -5.04 -0.99
C HIS A 240 10.35 -4.40 -0.30
N MET A 241 10.50 -3.18 0.23
CA MET A 241 9.39 -2.47 0.86
C MET A 241 8.29 -2.05 -0.10
N MET A 242 8.61 -1.88 -1.39
CA MET A 242 7.60 -1.58 -2.40
C MET A 242 6.62 -2.75 -2.63
N VAL A 243 6.93 -3.97 -2.19
CA VAL A 243 5.99 -5.10 -2.25
C VAL A 243 4.82 -4.89 -1.28
N PRO A 244 5.02 -4.75 0.06
CA PRO A 244 3.91 -4.44 0.97
C PRO A 244 3.21 -3.14 0.62
N GLU A 245 3.94 -2.08 0.29
CA GLU A 245 3.38 -0.78 -0.09
C GLU A 245 2.31 -0.89 -1.18
N ARG A 246 2.61 -1.62 -2.24
CA ARG A 246 1.75 -1.75 -3.41
C ARG A 246 0.63 -2.75 -3.22
N LEU A 247 0.94 -3.93 -2.67
CA LEU A 247 -0.06 -4.97 -2.43
C LEU A 247 -1.13 -4.53 -1.43
N THR A 248 -0.71 -3.89 -0.32
CA THR A 248 -1.68 -3.38 0.67
C THR A 248 -2.53 -2.26 0.11
N SER A 249 -1.95 -1.37 -0.70
CA SER A 249 -2.70 -0.33 -1.42
C SER A 249 -3.76 -0.93 -2.36
N ALA A 250 -3.40 -1.98 -3.10
CA ALA A 250 -4.30 -2.66 -4.01
C ALA A 250 -5.46 -3.36 -3.29
N ALA A 251 -5.17 -4.15 -2.25
CA ALA A 251 -6.19 -4.86 -1.48
C ALA A 251 -7.14 -3.89 -0.74
N GLY A 252 -6.58 -2.83 -0.12
CA GLY A 252 -7.38 -1.78 0.53
C GLY A 252 -8.30 -1.06 -0.44
N ALA A 253 -7.85 -0.78 -1.66
CA ALA A 253 -8.67 -0.16 -2.70
C ALA A 253 -9.86 -1.05 -3.12
N ILE A 254 -9.65 -2.37 -3.24
CA ILE A 254 -10.72 -3.33 -3.53
C ILE A 254 -11.76 -3.33 -2.42
N GLY A 255 -11.34 -3.44 -1.15
CA GLY A 255 -12.26 -3.42 0.01
C GLY A 255 -13.10 -2.14 0.07
N THR A 256 -12.45 -0.99 -0.13
CA THR A 256 -13.12 0.32 -0.14
C THR A 256 -14.13 0.43 -1.29
N ALA A 257 -13.75 0.00 -2.50
CA ALA A 257 -14.61 0.03 -3.67
C ALA A 257 -15.79 -0.93 -3.53
N ARG A 258 -15.57 -2.12 -2.95
CA ARG A 258 -16.61 -3.10 -2.63
C ARG A 258 -17.68 -2.47 -1.73
N THR A 259 -17.28 -1.79 -0.66
CA THR A 259 -18.21 -1.10 0.24
C THR A 259 -19.04 -0.05 -0.48
N ALA A 260 -18.42 0.80 -1.28
CA ALA A 260 -19.12 1.83 -2.04
C ALA A 260 -20.15 1.24 -3.01
N LEU A 261 -19.75 0.18 -3.73
CA LEU A 261 -20.62 -0.52 -4.67
C LEU A 261 -21.80 -1.20 -3.96
N GLU A 262 -21.59 -1.83 -2.80
CA GLU A 262 -22.67 -2.41 -1.99
C GLU A 262 -23.71 -1.39 -1.55
N ILE A 263 -23.25 -0.23 -1.10
CA ILE A 263 -24.15 0.87 -0.70
C ILE A 263 -24.98 1.29 -1.91
N ALA A 264 -24.35 1.48 -3.07
CA ALA A 264 -25.05 1.89 -4.31
C ALA A 264 -26.06 0.83 -4.79
N ILE A 265 -25.73 -0.46 -4.72
CA ILE A 265 -26.64 -1.57 -5.05
C ILE A 265 -27.84 -1.57 -4.11
N LYS A 266 -27.62 -1.49 -2.78
CA LYS A 266 -28.72 -1.44 -1.81
C LYS A 266 -29.60 -0.21 -2.00
N TYR A 267 -28.98 0.96 -2.26
CA TYR A 267 -29.70 2.19 -2.54
C TYR A 267 -30.54 2.09 -3.81
N SER A 268 -29.97 1.64 -4.93
CA SER A 268 -30.64 1.52 -6.22
C SER A 268 -31.80 0.52 -6.21
N THR A 269 -31.78 -0.45 -5.29
CA THR A 269 -32.86 -1.40 -5.06
C THR A 269 -34.07 -0.76 -4.35
N LYS A 270 -33.83 0.22 -3.47
CA LYS A 270 -34.88 0.88 -2.68
C LYS A 270 -35.39 2.18 -3.32
N ARG A 271 -34.49 2.96 -3.94
CA ARG A 271 -34.82 4.24 -4.55
C ARG A 271 -35.67 4.04 -5.80
N LYS A 272 -36.78 4.76 -5.86
CA LYS A 272 -37.68 4.75 -7.04
C LYS A 272 -37.58 6.06 -7.82
N ALA A 273 -37.67 5.95 -9.14
CA ALA A 273 -37.89 7.04 -10.08
C ALA A 273 -38.78 6.53 -11.23
N PHE A 274 -39.61 7.38 -11.78
CA PHE A 274 -40.55 7.00 -12.84
C PHE A 274 -41.38 5.75 -12.51
N GLY A 275 -41.79 5.63 -11.25
CA GLY A 275 -42.65 4.54 -10.75
C GLY A 275 -41.95 3.23 -10.40
N MET A 276 -40.65 3.04 -10.68
CA MET A 276 -39.93 1.77 -10.47
C MET A 276 -38.58 1.96 -9.75
N PRO A 277 -38.01 0.91 -9.12
CA PRO A 277 -36.67 0.97 -8.55
C PRO A 277 -35.64 1.37 -9.61
N ILE A 278 -34.68 2.24 -9.26
CA ILE A 278 -33.73 2.75 -10.27
C ILE A 278 -32.80 1.67 -10.80
N ARG A 279 -32.61 0.55 -10.11
CA ARG A 279 -31.88 -0.63 -10.60
C ARG A 279 -32.51 -1.25 -11.87
N SER A 280 -33.78 -0.97 -12.15
CA SER A 280 -34.46 -1.50 -13.31
C SER A 280 -34.09 -0.81 -14.62
N PHE A 281 -33.38 0.33 -14.54
CA PHE A 281 -32.89 1.04 -15.71
C PHE A 281 -31.54 0.49 -16.16
N GLN A 282 -31.47 -0.02 -17.39
CA GLN A 282 -30.26 -0.65 -17.95
C GLN A 282 -29.05 0.27 -17.96
N GLY A 283 -29.21 1.58 -18.21
CA GLY A 283 -28.15 2.56 -18.16
C GLY A 283 -27.47 2.67 -16.80
N LEU A 284 -28.10 2.15 -15.72
CA LEU A 284 -27.54 2.07 -14.39
C LEU A 284 -27.09 0.64 -14.04
N SER A 285 -27.95 -0.36 -14.28
CA SER A 285 -27.65 -1.75 -13.90
C SER A 285 -26.45 -2.33 -14.66
N PHE A 286 -26.23 -1.96 -15.92
CA PHE A 286 -25.08 -2.41 -16.71
C PHE A 286 -23.76 -1.88 -16.11
N LYS A 287 -23.73 -0.62 -15.68
CA LYS A 287 -22.54 -0.05 -15.02
C LYS A 287 -22.20 -0.74 -13.70
N ILE A 288 -23.22 -1.15 -12.94
CA ILE A 288 -23.00 -1.96 -11.72
C ILE A 288 -22.40 -3.32 -12.09
N ALA A 289 -22.94 -4.01 -13.12
CA ALA A 289 -22.43 -5.29 -13.57
C ALA A 289 -20.96 -5.20 -14.06
N GLU A 290 -20.63 -4.18 -14.84
CA GLU A 290 -19.26 -3.90 -15.29
C GLU A 290 -18.32 -3.67 -14.11
N SER A 291 -18.76 -2.92 -13.08
CA SER A 291 -17.96 -2.66 -11.88
C SER A 291 -17.68 -3.93 -11.08
N VAL A 292 -18.69 -4.84 -10.96
CA VAL A 292 -18.49 -6.14 -10.31
C VAL A 292 -17.43 -6.95 -11.05
N ALA A 293 -17.56 -7.09 -12.39
CA ALA A 293 -16.59 -7.84 -13.19
C ALA A 293 -15.16 -7.28 -13.10
N LYS A 294 -15.02 -5.94 -13.15
CA LYS A 294 -13.73 -5.27 -13.01
C LYS A 294 -13.10 -5.47 -11.62
N LEU A 295 -13.91 -5.41 -10.54
CA LEU A 295 -13.42 -5.63 -9.18
C LEU A 295 -12.98 -7.09 -8.97
N ASP A 296 -13.71 -8.07 -9.53
CA ASP A 296 -13.33 -9.47 -9.46
C ASP A 296 -12.02 -9.72 -10.23
N ALA A 297 -11.85 -9.11 -11.40
CA ALA A 297 -10.58 -9.18 -12.15
C ALA A 297 -9.42 -8.52 -11.38
N ALA A 298 -9.65 -7.36 -10.75
CA ALA A 298 -8.66 -6.68 -9.93
C ALA A 298 -8.25 -7.53 -8.71
N ARG A 299 -9.22 -8.14 -8.03
CA ARG A 299 -8.96 -9.08 -6.92
C ARG A 299 -8.11 -10.27 -7.38
N ALA A 300 -8.47 -10.92 -8.49
CA ALA A 300 -7.72 -12.04 -9.03
C ALA A 300 -6.25 -11.66 -9.29
N LEU A 301 -6.00 -10.47 -9.86
CA LEU A 301 -4.65 -9.96 -10.10
C LEU A 301 -3.88 -9.69 -8.79
N VAL A 302 -4.54 -9.12 -7.76
CA VAL A 302 -3.91 -8.89 -6.45
C VAL A 302 -3.49 -10.22 -5.80
N TYR A 303 -4.36 -11.24 -5.82
CA TYR A 303 -4.01 -12.56 -5.28
C TYR A 303 -2.93 -13.26 -6.10
N THR A 304 -2.90 -13.07 -7.42
CA THR A 304 -1.81 -13.57 -8.27
C THR A 304 -0.49 -12.91 -7.90
N ALA A 305 -0.46 -11.60 -7.72
CA ALA A 305 0.73 -10.87 -7.30
C ALA A 305 1.19 -11.25 -5.88
N ALA A 306 0.25 -11.50 -4.96
CA ALA A 306 0.55 -11.99 -3.61
C ALA A 306 1.18 -13.38 -3.65
N LYS A 307 0.66 -14.31 -4.47
CA LYS A 307 1.27 -15.64 -4.68
C LYS A 307 2.68 -15.55 -5.29
N ALA A 308 2.91 -14.61 -6.21
CA ALA A 308 4.25 -14.38 -6.74
C ALA A 308 5.21 -13.86 -5.66
N ALA A 309 4.74 -12.98 -4.76
CA ALA A 309 5.53 -12.53 -3.61
C ALA A 309 5.84 -13.68 -2.62
N ASP A 310 4.90 -14.60 -2.40
CA ASP A 310 5.15 -15.82 -1.61
C ASP A 310 6.17 -16.76 -2.29
N ALA A 311 6.10 -16.89 -3.60
CA ALA A 311 7.06 -17.68 -4.38
C ALA A 311 8.47 -17.06 -4.32
N ALA A 312 8.60 -15.75 -4.47
CA ALA A 312 9.86 -15.02 -4.37
C ALA A 312 10.58 -15.20 -3.02
N ASN A 313 9.82 -15.46 -1.94
CA ASN A 313 10.38 -15.79 -0.64
C ASN A 313 11.07 -17.16 -0.59
N LYS A 314 10.72 -18.05 -1.50
CA LYS A 314 11.23 -19.43 -1.56
C LYS A 314 12.24 -19.62 -2.69
N GLU A 315 12.07 -18.89 -3.78
CA GLU A 315 12.84 -19.02 -5.00
C GLU A 315 13.34 -17.66 -5.47
N PRO A 316 14.65 -17.35 -5.32
CA PRO A 316 15.23 -16.05 -5.67
C PRO A 316 15.12 -15.65 -7.15
N SER A 317 14.85 -16.61 -8.04
CA SER A 317 14.64 -16.36 -9.49
C SER A 317 13.28 -15.74 -9.79
N VAL A 318 12.32 -15.78 -8.85
CA VAL A 318 11.01 -15.18 -8.99
C VAL A 318 11.07 -13.72 -8.59
N ASP A 319 10.86 -12.81 -9.54
CA ASP A 319 10.68 -11.37 -9.24
C ASP A 319 9.19 -11.00 -9.29
N PRO A 320 8.56 -10.63 -8.17
CA PRO A 320 7.15 -10.25 -8.14
C PRO A 320 6.91 -8.80 -8.63
N ARG A 321 7.96 -8.03 -8.93
CA ARG A 321 7.93 -6.58 -9.15
C ARG A 321 6.92 -6.16 -10.23
N ARG A 322 6.88 -6.85 -11.36
CA ARG A 322 5.93 -6.60 -12.44
C ARG A 322 4.49 -6.80 -11.97
N LEU A 323 4.17 -8.01 -11.48
CA LEU A 323 2.82 -8.36 -11.03
C LEU A 323 2.32 -7.47 -9.88
N VAL A 324 3.18 -7.12 -8.93
CA VAL A 324 2.85 -6.21 -7.82
C VAL A 324 2.55 -4.80 -8.33
N SER A 325 3.28 -4.34 -9.37
CA SER A 325 3.03 -3.04 -10.00
C SER A 325 1.73 -3.04 -10.79
N GLU A 326 1.44 -4.11 -11.54
CA GLU A 326 0.18 -4.33 -12.26
C GLU A 326 -1.02 -4.34 -11.28
N ALA A 327 -0.92 -5.12 -10.21
CA ALA A 327 -1.96 -5.23 -9.20
C ALA A 327 -2.28 -3.88 -8.57
N LYS A 328 -1.25 -3.10 -8.17
CA LYS A 328 -1.44 -1.76 -7.60
C LYS A 328 -2.09 -0.82 -8.60
N CYS A 329 -1.56 -0.73 -9.81
CA CYS A 329 -2.07 0.17 -10.84
C CYS A 329 -3.53 -0.14 -11.16
N PHE A 330 -3.83 -1.38 -11.52
CA PHE A 330 -5.15 -1.80 -11.95
C PHE A 330 -6.18 -1.71 -10.82
N ALA A 331 -5.88 -2.24 -9.62
CA ALA A 331 -6.83 -2.23 -8.51
C ALA A 331 -7.16 -0.82 -8.02
N THR A 332 -6.20 0.11 -8.01
CA THR A 332 -6.47 1.48 -7.58
C THR A 332 -7.22 2.30 -8.63
N ASP A 333 -6.98 2.10 -9.93
CA ASP A 333 -7.75 2.72 -11.01
C ASP A 333 -9.20 2.21 -10.99
N ILE A 334 -9.41 0.89 -10.92
CA ILE A 334 -10.75 0.29 -10.84
C ILE A 334 -11.47 0.66 -9.55
N GLY A 335 -10.74 0.71 -8.42
CA GLY A 335 -11.30 1.16 -7.15
C GLY A 335 -11.85 2.58 -7.23
N TRP A 336 -11.08 3.50 -7.76
CA TRP A 336 -11.49 4.89 -8.00
C TRP A 336 -12.71 4.98 -8.93
N GLU A 337 -12.67 4.30 -10.09
CA GLU A 337 -13.78 4.26 -11.06
C GLU A 337 -15.06 3.74 -10.40
N THR A 338 -14.97 2.65 -9.65
CA THR A 338 -16.12 2.02 -9.00
C THR A 338 -16.75 2.92 -7.93
N ILE A 339 -15.93 3.59 -7.09
CA ILE A 339 -16.46 4.49 -6.06
C ILE A 339 -17.11 5.71 -6.68
N ASN A 340 -16.50 6.28 -7.73
CA ASN A 340 -17.09 7.39 -8.47
C ASN A 340 -18.43 7.00 -9.11
N LEU A 341 -18.52 5.78 -9.67
CA LEU A 341 -19.77 5.24 -10.20
C LEU A 341 -20.83 5.03 -9.10
N ALA A 342 -20.43 4.54 -7.93
CA ALA A 342 -21.32 4.37 -6.79
C ALA A 342 -21.93 5.72 -6.37
N MET A 343 -21.14 6.78 -6.31
CA MET A 343 -21.63 8.14 -6.06
C MET A 343 -22.60 8.60 -7.14
N GLN A 344 -22.26 8.42 -8.41
CA GLN A 344 -23.13 8.78 -9.54
C GLN A 344 -24.45 8.02 -9.51
N THR A 345 -24.44 6.73 -9.14
CA THR A 345 -25.63 5.89 -9.00
C THR A 345 -26.58 6.41 -7.91
N MET A 346 -26.03 6.94 -6.83
CA MET A 346 -26.81 7.50 -5.73
C MET A 346 -27.31 8.92 -6.01
N GLY A 347 -26.72 9.62 -6.97
CA GLY A 347 -27.09 11.00 -7.28
C GLY A 347 -26.80 11.97 -6.13
N GLY A 348 -27.61 12.99 -5.94
CA GLY A 348 -27.38 14.06 -4.97
C GLY A 348 -27.13 13.59 -3.53
N ILE A 349 -27.79 12.52 -3.08
CA ILE A 349 -27.57 11.97 -1.73
C ILE A 349 -26.17 11.37 -1.56
N GLY A 350 -25.59 10.81 -2.62
CA GLY A 350 -24.22 10.28 -2.63
C GLY A 350 -23.16 11.39 -2.48
N TYR A 351 -23.51 12.63 -2.77
CA TYR A 351 -22.64 13.81 -2.63
C TYR A 351 -22.73 14.46 -1.24
N THR A 352 -23.55 13.90 -0.36
CA THR A 352 -23.72 14.36 1.02
C THR A 352 -23.07 13.41 2.02
N GLN A 353 -22.86 13.86 3.25
CA GLN A 353 -22.32 13.05 4.35
C GLN A 353 -23.35 12.06 4.94
N VAL A 354 -24.57 11.96 4.38
CA VAL A 354 -25.58 10.97 4.80
C VAL A 354 -25.09 9.54 4.60
N TYR A 355 -24.33 9.31 3.52
CA TYR A 355 -23.66 8.05 3.25
C TYR A 355 -22.14 8.28 3.18
N PRO A 356 -21.32 7.27 3.49
CA PRO A 356 -19.86 7.44 3.51
C PRO A 356 -19.22 7.53 2.11
N ILE A 357 -20.00 7.54 1.03
CA ILE A 357 -19.49 7.48 -0.35
C ILE A 357 -18.56 8.66 -0.65
N GLU A 358 -18.91 9.88 -0.21
CA GLU A 358 -18.09 11.06 -0.47
C GLU A 358 -16.73 10.97 0.24
N ARG A 359 -16.68 10.43 1.47
CA ARG A 359 -15.44 10.17 2.20
C ARG A 359 -14.60 9.09 1.52
N LEU A 360 -15.24 7.97 1.13
CA LEU A 360 -14.55 6.88 0.41
C LEU A 360 -13.96 7.38 -0.91
N LEU A 361 -14.65 8.29 -1.63
CA LEU A 361 -14.14 8.90 -2.85
C LEU A 361 -12.91 9.76 -2.59
N ARG A 362 -12.96 10.63 -1.57
CA ARG A 362 -11.82 11.47 -1.20
C ARG A 362 -10.58 10.64 -0.81
N ASP A 363 -10.79 9.58 -0.04
CA ASP A 363 -9.73 8.65 0.37
C ASP A 363 -9.14 7.90 -0.84
N ALA A 364 -9.98 7.31 -1.69
CA ALA A 364 -9.53 6.50 -2.81
C ALA A 364 -8.68 7.28 -3.82
N ARG A 365 -8.86 8.62 -3.91
CA ARG A 365 -8.08 9.44 -4.86
C ARG A 365 -6.57 9.38 -4.61
N LEU A 366 -6.15 9.26 -3.35
CA LEU A 366 -4.74 9.15 -3.01
C LEU A 366 -4.11 7.83 -3.50
N ALA A 367 -4.89 6.75 -3.57
CA ALA A 367 -4.38 5.43 -3.93
C ALA A 367 -3.72 5.38 -5.32
N THR A 368 -4.12 6.24 -6.26
CA THR A 368 -3.51 6.33 -7.58
C THR A 368 -2.23 7.17 -7.59
N ILE A 369 -1.94 7.91 -6.51
CA ILE A 369 -0.83 8.86 -6.40
C ILE A 369 0.34 8.30 -5.59
N TRP A 370 0.06 7.65 -4.46
CA TRP A 370 1.05 7.20 -3.48
C TRP A 370 1.74 5.88 -3.86
N THR A 371 2.74 5.46 -3.09
CA THR A 371 3.49 4.18 -3.24
C THR A 371 4.08 3.96 -4.65
N GLY A 372 4.42 5.07 -5.30
CA GLY A 372 4.65 5.20 -6.74
C GLY A 372 3.33 5.45 -7.47
N SER A 373 3.23 6.58 -8.17
CA SER A 373 2.01 6.90 -8.93
C SER A 373 1.70 5.83 -9.98
N ASN A 374 0.46 5.77 -10.47
CA ASN A 374 0.10 4.78 -11.47
C ASN A 374 0.90 4.95 -12.78
N GLU A 375 1.42 6.16 -13.06
CA GLU A 375 2.36 6.39 -14.16
C GLU A 375 3.72 5.72 -13.89
N ILE A 376 4.22 5.79 -12.65
CA ILE A 376 5.44 5.05 -12.24
C ILE A 376 5.20 3.54 -12.31
N MET A 377 4.02 3.04 -11.95
CA MET A 377 3.69 1.63 -12.12
C MET A 377 3.75 1.22 -13.60
N LYS A 378 3.16 2.00 -14.49
CA LYS A 378 3.18 1.75 -15.94
C LYS A 378 4.61 1.76 -16.49
N LEU A 379 5.46 2.69 -16.01
CA LEU A 379 6.88 2.74 -16.36
C LEU A 379 7.62 1.46 -15.93
N LEU A 380 7.35 0.96 -14.72
CA LEU A 380 7.96 -0.29 -14.22
C LEU A 380 7.46 -1.51 -15.00
N ILE A 381 6.16 -1.61 -15.24
CA ILE A 381 5.54 -2.70 -15.98
C ILE A 381 6.16 -2.82 -17.38
N GLN A 382 6.22 -1.70 -18.12
CA GLN A 382 6.79 -1.71 -19.46
C GLN A 382 8.29 -2.07 -19.46
N HIS A 383 9.05 -1.57 -18.47
CA HIS A 383 10.47 -1.92 -18.34
C HIS A 383 10.66 -3.42 -18.15
N GLU A 384 9.95 -4.03 -17.20
CA GLU A 384 10.04 -5.48 -16.95
C GLU A 384 9.59 -6.31 -18.17
N VAL A 385 8.55 -5.87 -18.88
CA VAL A 385 8.08 -6.58 -20.09
C VAL A 385 9.14 -6.52 -21.21
N TYR A 386 9.75 -5.36 -21.45
CA TYR A 386 10.80 -5.25 -22.47
C TYR A 386 12.07 -6.04 -22.12
N GLU A 387 12.46 -6.08 -20.83
CA GLU A 387 13.57 -6.91 -20.37
C GLU A 387 13.27 -8.42 -20.62
N MET A 388 12.04 -8.87 -20.28
CA MET A 388 11.63 -10.25 -20.53
C MET A 388 11.60 -10.61 -22.02
N MET A 389 11.19 -9.70 -22.90
CA MET A 389 11.12 -9.93 -24.33
C MET A 389 12.49 -9.92 -25.01
N GLY A 390 13.51 -9.35 -24.38
CA GLY A 390 14.90 -9.39 -24.85
C GLY A 390 15.57 -10.73 -24.66
N GLU A 391 15.01 -11.65 -23.85
CA GLU A 391 15.52 -13.01 -23.67
C GLU A 391 15.02 -13.93 -24.79
N PRO A 392 15.85 -14.90 -25.27
CA PRO A 392 15.42 -15.86 -26.28
C PRO A 392 14.18 -16.63 -25.81
N SER A 393 13.10 -16.55 -26.57
CA SER A 393 11.90 -17.33 -26.30
C SER A 393 12.20 -18.85 -26.44
N ARG A 394 11.72 -19.64 -25.47
CA ARG A 394 11.75 -21.10 -25.53
C ARG A 394 10.55 -21.67 -26.28
N ASP A 395 9.55 -20.83 -26.48
CA ASP A 395 8.28 -21.18 -27.11
C ASP A 395 8.25 -20.70 -28.56
N ARG A 396 7.14 -20.98 -29.23
CA ARG A 396 6.89 -20.50 -30.59
C ARG A 396 6.96 -18.97 -30.63
N ASP A 397 7.90 -18.44 -31.39
CA ASP A 397 8.03 -17.03 -31.66
C ASP A 397 6.96 -16.62 -32.68
N ALA A 398 6.12 -15.63 -32.32
CA ALA A 398 5.10 -15.10 -33.23
C ALA A 398 5.68 -14.57 -34.55
N GLU A 399 6.94 -14.13 -34.55
CA GLU A 399 7.65 -13.71 -35.75
C GLU A 399 7.94 -14.86 -36.74
N MET A 400 8.00 -16.12 -36.27
CA MET A 400 8.18 -17.29 -37.13
C MET A 400 7.02 -17.50 -38.11
N ASP A 401 5.82 -16.96 -37.74
CA ASP A 401 4.65 -17.03 -38.62
C ASP A 401 4.66 -15.95 -39.72
N ALA A 402 5.58 -15.00 -39.67
CA ALA A 402 5.72 -14.02 -40.71
C ALA A 402 6.23 -14.68 -42.00
N MET A 403 5.55 -14.40 -43.12
CA MET A 403 5.94 -14.97 -44.44
C MET A 403 7.37 -14.63 -44.79
N GLU A 404 8.16 -15.68 -45.18
CA GLU A 404 9.59 -15.55 -45.49
C GLU A 404 9.90 -14.48 -46.53
N TRP A 405 9.03 -14.33 -47.53
CA TRP A 405 9.25 -13.34 -48.60
C TRP A 405 9.01 -11.88 -48.15
N TYR A 406 8.28 -11.63 -47.02
CA TYR A 406 8.17 -10.30 -46.42
C TYR A 406 9.35 -9.93 -45.51
N LYS A 407 10.07 -10.90 -44.97
CA LYS A 407 11.17 -10.65 -44.01
C LYS A 407 12.25 -9.72 -44.58
N LYS A 408 12.49 -9.71 -45.87
CA LYS A 408 13.54 -8.89 -46.49
C LYS A 408 13.07 -7.49 -46.91
N VAL A 409 11.77 -7.29 -47.05
CA VAL A 409 11.21 -6.06 -47.65
C VAL A 409 10.45 -5.22 -46.62
N GLU A 410 9.70 -5.88 -45.71
CA GLU A 410 8.79 -5.20 -44.78
C GLU A 410 9.33 -5.10 -43.34
N LYS A 411 10.26 -5.97 -42.96
CA LYS A 411 10.89 -5.95 -41.64
C LYS A 411 12.21 -5.19 -41.67
N VAL A 412 12.14 -3.86 -41.68
CA VAL A 412 13.31 -2.98 -41.60
C VAL A 412 13.39 -2.43 -40.19
N TYR A 413 14.45 -2.79 -39.48
CA TYR A 413 14.79 -2.24 -38.19
C TYR A 413 16.02 -1.34 -38.39
N GLU A 414 15.85 -0.01 -38.37
CA GLU A 414 16.92 0.96 -38.40
C GLU A 414 17.54 1.23 -37.03
#